data_6a8bdf2793db3135e2dba2f2364e5d28
#
_entry.id   6a8bdf2793db3135e2dba2f2364e5d28
#
_cell.length_a   1.000
_cell.length_b   1.000
_cell.length_c   1.000
_cell.angle_alpha   90.00
_cell.angle_beta   90.00
_cell.angle_gamma   90.00
#
_symmetry.space_group_name_H-M   'P 1'
#
loop_
_entity.id
_entity.type
_entity.pdbx_description
1 polymer ?
#
loop_
_entity_poly.entity_id
_entity_poly.type
_entity_poly.pdbx_seq_one_letter_code
_entity_poly.pdbx_strand_id
1 'polypeptide(L)'
;LIKARFVEMFENEIEYNKVKLEEIADIVSGITKGRKTKCGELREVPYMAVSNVKDGYIDWTTVKTILATEDEIIQYKLLPDDVLMTEGGDPDKLGRGAIISLPPKDCIHQNHIFRVRLDETQILPRYFAAYLQSSQAKTYFLRAAKQTTGIASINMSQLRGLPTIVPPIELQLKYSLFSEQVDKSKVVVQKALDEAQILFDSLMQKYFG
;
A
#
# COMPACT_ATOMS: atom_id res chain seq x y z
N LEU A 1 10.66 5.58 -13.97
CA LEU A 1 11.69 4.55 -13.98
C LEU A 1 11.16 3.22 -13.44
N ILE A 2 10.68 3.15 -12.18
CA ILE A 2 10.16 1.91 -11.54
C ILE A 2 9.01 1.30 -12.35
N LYS A 3 7.99 2.11 -12.70
CA LYS A 3 6.85 1.65 -13.51
C LYS A 3 7.27 1.14 -14.89
N ALA A 4 8.19 1.84 -15.57
CA ALA A 4 8.68 1.40 -16.88
C ALA A 4 9.40 0.04 -16.78
N ARG A 5 10.18 -0.17 -15.72
CA ARG A 5 10.85 -1.44 -15.47
C ARG A 5 9.88 -2.58 -15.18
N PHE A 6 8.78 -2.29 -14.46
CA PHE A 6 7.72 -3.28 -14.24
C PHE A 6 7.10 -3.74 -15.55
N VAL A 7 6.71 -2.79 -16.41
CA VAL A 7 6.13 -3.08 -17.73
C VAL A 7 7.09 -3.91 -18.57
N GLU A 8 8.36 -3.51 -18.64
CA GLU A 8 9.40 -4.23 -19.39
C GLU A 8 9.55 -5.69 -18.90
N MET A 9 9.52 -5.92 -17.59
CA MET A 9 9.78 -7.25 -17.02
C MET A 9 8.54 -8.16 -17.01
N PHE A 10 7.32 -7.62 -16.92
CA PHE A 10 6.14 -8.42 -16.56
C PHE A 10 4.91 -8.18 -17.43
N GLU A 11 4.84 -7.13 -18.23
CA GLU A 11 3.67 -6.86 -19.08
C GLU A 11 3.89 -7.17 -20.57
N ASN A 12 5.13 -7.45 -20.99
CA ASN A 12 5.48 -7.75 -22.38
C ASN A 12 5.53 -9.26 -22.63
N GLU A 13 4.59 -9.76 -23.43
CA GLU A 13 4.58 -11.05 -24.16
C GLU A 13 4.77 -12.37 -23.36
N ILE A 14 5.01 -12.32 -22.06
CA ILE A 14 5.19 -13.53 -21.25
C ILE A 14 3.88 -13.88 -20.55
N GLU A 15 3.35 -15.06 -20.84
CA GLU A 15 2.23 -15.62 -20.08
C GLU A 15 2.73 -16.24 -18.78
N TYR A 16 2.54 -15.51 -17.68
CA TYR A 16 2.74 -16.06 -16.34
C TYR A 16 1.47 -16.69 -15.80
N ASN A 17 1.63 -17.61 -14.85
CA ASN A 17 0.52 -18.19 -14.12
C ASN A 17 -0.28 -17.09 -13.40
N LYS A 18 -1.61 -17.20 -13.43
CA LYS A 18 -2.56 -16.30 -12.74
C LYS A 18 -3.31 -17.09 -11.70
N VAL A 19 -3.25 -16.62 -10.47
CA VAL A 19 -4.00 -17.16 -9.34
C VAL A 19 -4.89 -16.07 -8.75
N LYS A 20 -5.92 -16.43 -7.99
CA LYS A 20 -6.68 -15.45 -7.25
C LYS A 20 -5.87 -14.95 -6.06
N LEU A 21 -6.00 -13.68 -5.71
CA LEU A 21 -5.28 -13.11 -4.59
C LEU A 21 -5.51 -13.86 -3.27
N GLU A 22 -6.72 -14.37 -3.05
CA GLU A 22 -7.07 -15.16 -1.86
C GLU A 22 -6.28 -16.47 -1.70
N GLU A 23 -5.68 -16.97 -2.79
CA GLU A 23 -4.87 -18.20 -2.76
C GLU A 23 -3.43 -17.95 -2.27
N ILE A 24 -2.99 -16.71 -2.30
CA ILE A 24 -1.61 -16.31 -2.00
C ILE A 24 -1.50 -15.19 -0.96
N ALA A 25 -2.61 -14.82 -0.30
CA ALA A 25 -2.63 -13.75 0.69
C ALA A 25 -3.71 -13.95 1.75
N ASP A 26 -3.40 -13.56 3.00
CA ASP A 26 -4.38 -13.29 4.04
C ASP A 26 -4.90 -11.85 3.89
N ILE A 27 -6.22 -11.71 3.70
CA ILE A 27 -6.86 -10.42 3.42
C ILE A 27 -7.89 -10.13 4.50
N VAL A 28 -7.70 -9.03 5.22
CA VAL A 28 -8.55 -8.60 6.33
C VAL A 28 -8.96 -7.15 6.18
N SER A 29 -10.25 -6.88 6.40
CA SER A 29 -10.79 -5.52 6.61
C SER A 29 -10.68 -5.17 8.08
N GLY A 30 -10.31 -3.93 8.39
CA GLY A 30 -10.07 -3.49 9.76
C GLY A 30 -11.34 -3.25 10.59
N ILE A 31 -11.21 -2.50 11.67
CA ILE A 31 -12.31 -2.27 12.62
C ILE A 31 -13.07 -0.97 12.34
N THR A 32 -14.36 -0.99 12.66
CA THR A 32 -15.25 0.18 12.52
C THR A 32 -15.10 1.09 13.74
N LYS A 33 -14.86 2.38 13.50
CA LYS A 33 -14.88 3.40 14.55
C LYS A 33 -16.29 3.54 15.13
N GLY A 34 -16.40 3.63 16.46
CA GLY A 34 -17.68 3.79 17.15
C GLY A 34 -18.52 2.50 17.24
N ARG A 35 -17.94 1.35 16.91
CA ARG A 35 -18.59 0.05 17.16
C ARG A 35 -18.86 -0.18 18.64
N LYS A 36 -19.87 -0.97 18.94
CA LYS A 36 -20.07 -1.51 20.30
C LYS A 36 -18.92 -2.46 20.60
N THR A 37 -18.07 -2.10 21.55
CA THR A 37 -16.97 -2.94 22.01
C THR A 37 -17.54 -4.09 22.83
N LYS A 38 -17.08 -5.31 22.58
CA LYS A 38 -17.38 -6.46 23.44
C LYS A 38 -16.79 -6.21 24.83
N CYS A 39 -17.38 -6.79 25.88
CA CYS A 39 -16.81 -6.76 27.22
C CYS A 39 -15.37 -7.27 27.21
N GLY A 40 -14.44 -6.50 27.74
CA GLY A 40 -13.02 -6.80 27.80
C GLY A 40 -12.21 -5.58 28.21
N GLU A 41 -10.99 -5.80 28.64
CA GLU A 41 -10.07 -4.70 28.89
C GLU A 41 -9.70 -4.01 27.57
N LEU A 42 -9.84 -2.70 27.54
CA LEU A 42 -9.56 -1.88 26.37
C LEU A 42 -8.21 -1.19 26.51
N ARG A 43 -7.40 -1.29 25.47
CA ARG A 43 -6.13 -0.60 25.37
C ARG A 43 -6.14 0.39 24.21
N GLU A 44 -5.57 1.56 24.42
CA GLU A 44 -5.40 2.54 23.37
C GLU A 44 -4.22 2.16 22.47
N VAL A 45 -4.48 2.10 21.15
CA VAL A 45 -3.50 1.73 20.15
C VAL A 45 -3.54 2.66 18.94
N PRO A 46 -2.44 2.81 18.19
CA PRO A 46 -2.43 3.55 16.93
C PRO A 46 -3.44 2.97 15.93
N TYR A 47 -4.12 3.84 15.19
CA TYR A 47 -5.21 3.51 14.29
C TYR A 47 -5.04 4.17 12.93
N MET A 48 -4.74 3.37 11.93
CA MET A 48 -4.56 3.78 10.55
C MET A 48 -5.91 4.08 9.91
N ALA A 49 -6.11 5.30 9.47
CA ALA A 49 -7.30 5.74 8.74
C ALA A 49 -7.05 5.75 7.21
N VAL A 50 -8.13 5.75 6.42
CA VAL A 50 -8.04 5.83 4.94
C VAL A 50 -7.19 7.01 4.48
N SER A 51 -7.26 8.15 5.17
CA SER A 51 -6.48 9.35 4.85
C SER A 51 -4.96 9.16 4.96
N ASN A 52 -4.51 8.16 5.71
CA ASN A 52 -3.09 7.85 5.88
C ASN A 52 -2.52 7.00 4.72
N VAL A 53 -3.38 6.25 4.00
CA VAL A 53 -2.96 5.43 2.86
C VAL A 53 -2.94 6.28 1.61
N LYS A 54 -1.74 6.58 1.11
CA LYS A 54 -1.52 7.37 -0.09
C LYS A 54 -1.15 6.46 -1.26
N ASP A 55 -0.96 7.04 -2.44
CA ASP A 55 -0.49 6.30 -3.60
C ASP A 55 1.00 5.99 -3.47
N GLY A 56 1.31 4.75 -3.14
CA GLY A 56 2.67 4.25 -2.98
C GLY A 56 3.37 4.56 -1.66
N TYR A 57 2.74 5.25 -0.70
CA TYR A 57 3.33 5.48 0.63
C TYR A 57 2.29 5.62 1.74
N ILE A 58 2.73 5.48 2.98
CA ILE A 58 1.91 5.68 4.19
C ILE A 58 2.29 7.01 4.83
N ASP A 59 1.30 7.85 5.09
CA ASP A 59 1.45 9.08 5.87
C ASP A 59 1.27 8.78 7.38
N TRP A 60 2.38 8.70 8.08
CA TRP A 60 2.41 8.43 9.52
C TRP A 60 2.19 9.67 10.39
N THR A 61 2.19 10.87 9.82
CA THR A 61 2.17 12.14 10.59
C THR A 61 0.86 12.40 11.30
N THR A 62 -0.25 11.82 10.82
CA THR A 62 -1.61 12.08 11.31
C THR A 62 -2.32 10.83 11.84
N VAL A 63 -1.56 9.81 12.24
CA VAL A 63 -2.11 8.57 12.80
C VAL A 63 -2.78 8.87 14.14
N LYS A 64 -4.05 8.48 14.25
CA LYS A 64 -4.88 8.65 15.46
C LYS A 64 -4.78 7.41 16.33
N THR A 65 -5.46 7.44 17.48
CA THR A 65 -5.60 6.29 18.36
C THR A 65 -7.05 5.84 18.45
N ILE A 66 -7.25 4.59 18.89
CA ILE A 66 -8.56 3.99 19.15
C ILE A 66 -8.41 3.00 20.32
N LEU A 67 -9.50 2.83 21.06
CA LEU A 67 -9.61 1.78 22.08
C LEU A 67 -9.95 0.45 21.40
N ALA A 68 -9.19 -0.60 21.69
CA ALA A 68 -9.36 -1.95 21.16
C ALA A 68 -9.08 -3.02 22.22
N THR A 69 -9.72 -4.18 22.07
CA THR A 69 -9.41 -5.38 22.89
C THR A 69 -8.16 -6.07 22.36
N GLU A 70 -7.53 -6.91 23.17
CA GLU A 70 -6.35 -7.68 22.71
C GLU A 70 -6.68 -8.57 21.51
N ASP A 71 -7.86 -9.19 21.46
CA ASP A 71 -8.29 -10.00 20.32
C ASP A 71 -8.38 -9.18 19.03
N GLU A 72 -8.93 -7.95 19.11
CA GLU A 72 -8.99 -7.03 17.98
C GLU A 72 -7.59 -6.59 17.54
N ILE A 73 -6.70 -6.33 18.49
CA ILE A 73 -5.32 -5.96 18.20
C ILE A 73 -4.61 -7.12 17.47
N ILE A 74 -4.72 -8.34 17.96
CA ILE A 74 -4.13 -9.51 17.33
C ILE A 74 -4.66 -9.70 15.91
N GLN A 75 -5.97 -9.54 15.71
CA GLN A 75 -6.62 -9.75 14.42
C GLN A 75 -6.25 -8.69 13.38
N TYR A 76 -6.19 -7.42 13.79
CA TYR A 76 -6.04 -6.27 12.88
C TYR A 76 -4.67 -5.62 12.89
N LYS A 77 -3.72 -6.18 13.64
CA LYS A 77 -2.36 -5.66 13.73
C LYS A 77 -1.69 -5.61 12.37
N LEU A 78 -1.07 -4.46 12.12
CA LEU A 78 -0.22 -4.23 10.96
C LEU A 78 1.20 -4.69 11.25
N LEU A 79 1.80 -5.36 10.28
CA LEU A 79 3.19 -5.82 10.33
C LEU A 79 3.99 -5.18 9.17
N PRO A 80 5.32 -5.17 9.26
CA PRO A 80 6.16 -4.87 8.10
C PRO A 80 5.76 -5.75 6.90
N ASP A 81 5.87 -5.20 5.71
CA ASP A 81 5.56 -5.84 4.42
C ASP A 81 4.08 -6.12 4.15
N ASP A 82 3.16 -5.81 5.09
CA ASP A 82 1.73 -5.74 4.76
C ASP A 82 1.50 -4.69 3.67
N VAL A 83 0.66 -5.02 2.69
CA VAL A 83 0.19 -4.06 1.69
C VAL A 83 -1.19 -3.56 2.10
N LEU A 84 -1.32 -2.26 2.32
CA LEU A 84 -2.61 -1.64 2.60
C LEU A 84 -3.24 -1.12 1.32
N MET A 85 -4.55 -1.35 1.17
CA MET A 85 -5.34 -0.85 0.07
C MET A 85 -6.60 -0.17 0.58
N THR A 86 -7.01 0.92 -0.05
CA THR A 86 -8.29 1.57 0.26
C THR A 86 -9.44 0.91 -0.49
N GLU A 87 -10.59 0.76 0.17
CA GLU A 87 -11.82 0.20 -0.40
C GLU A 87 -12.34 0.99 -1.60
N GLY A 88 -12.20 2.30 -1.58
CA GLY A 88 -12.76 3.16 -2.62
C GLY A 88 -12.14 4.54 -2.67
N GLY A 89 -12.61 5.30 -3.64
CA GLY A 89 -12.20 6.67 -3.92
C GLY A 89 -12.63 7.09 -5.33
N ASP A 90 -11.93 8.08 -5.88
CA ASP A 90 -12.10 8.45 -7.27
C ASP A 90 -11.76 7.24 -8.17
N PRO A 91 -12.46 7.03 -9.29
CA PRO A 91 -12.26 5.87 -10.17
C PRO A 91 -10.81 5.65 -10.62
N ASP A 92 -10.06 6.72 -10.83
CA ASP A 92 -8.64 6.70 -11.21
C ASP A 92 -7.71 6.25 -10.06
N LYS A 93 -8.22 6.25 -8.84
CA LYS A 93 -7.50 5.88 -7.61
C LYS A 93 -7.85 4.49 -7.08
N LEU A 94 -8.68 3.72 -7.79
CA LEU A 94 -8.98 2.35 -7.43
C LEU A 94 -7.72 1.49 -7.37
N GLY A 95 -7.65 0.61 -6.38
CA GLY A 95 -6.47 -0.23 -6.14
C GLY A 95 -5.27 0.52 -5.57
N ARG A 96 -5.46 1.81 -5.15
CA ARG A 96 -4.41 2.54 -4.45
C ARG A 96 -4.02 1.81 -3.18
N GLY A 97 -2.73 1.65 -3.01
CA GLY A 97 -2.17 1.00 -1.85
C GLY A 97 -0.70 1.34 -1.65
N ALA A 98 -0.20 0.94 -0.50
CA ALA A 98 1.20 1.13 -0.13
C ALA A 98 1.68 0.00 0.77
N ILE A 99 2.97 -0.30 0.69
CA ILE A 99 3.64 -1.23 1.60
C ILE A 99 3.91 -0.53 2.93
N ILE A 100 3.72 -1.25 4.02
CA ILE A 100 4.15 -0.83 5.35
C ILE A 100 5.61 -1.22 5.56
N SER A 101 6.44 -0.25 5.89
CA SER A 101 7.84 -0.53 6.25
C SER A 101 7.99 -0.74 7.76
N LEU A 102 7.59 0.23 8.56
CA LEU A 102 7.76 0.21 10.03
C LEU A 102 6.48 0.75 10.69
N PRO A 103 5.49 -0.10 10.95
CA PRO A 103 4.29 0.34 11.66
C PRO A 103 4.60 0.64 13.13
N PRO A 104 3.93 1.60 13.76
CA PRO A 104 3.93 1.74 15.21
C PRO A 104 3.50 0.44 15.89
N LYS A 105 4.03 0.21 17.09
CA LYS A 105 3.69 -1.00 17.86
C LYS A 105 2.17 -1.13 18.01
N ASP A 106 1.65 -2.31 17.72
CA ASP A 106 0.23 -2.67 17.84
C ASP A 106 -0.74 -1.78 17.03
N CYS A 107 -0.22 -1.12 15.96
CA CYS A 107 -1.04 -0.35 15.06
C CYS A 107 -2.07 -1.25 14.35
N ILE A 108 -3.33 -0.83 14.38
CA ILE A 108 -4.43 -1.49 13.67
C ILE A 108 -5.03 -0.56 12.61
N HIS A 109 -5.98 -1.04 11.80
CA HIS A 109 -6.50 -0.26 10.68
C HIS A 109 -8.02 -0.19 10.62
N GLN A 110 -8.52 0.81 9.90
CA GLN A 110 -9.93 1.10 9.68
C GLN A 110 -10.57 0.06 8.74
N ASN A 111 -11.87 -0.18 8.91
CA ASN A 111 -12.66 -1.12 8.10
C ASN A 111 -12.70 -0.82 6.59
N HIS A 112 -12.45 0.42 6.17
CA HIS A 112 -12.34 0.81 4.76
C HIS A 112 -10.90 0.70 4.20
N ILE A 113 -10.04 0.00 4.93
CA ILE A 113 -8.70 -0.39 4.49
C ILE A 113 -8.62 -1.91 4.51
N PHE A 114 -8.19 -2.48 3.41
CA PHE A 114 -7.81 -3.88 3.34
C PHE A 114 -6.32 -4.02 3.68
N ARG A 115 -6.00 -4.90 4.61
CA ARG A 115 -4.65 -5.40 4.83
C ARG A 115 -4.48 -6.66 3.99
N VAL A 116 -3.52 -6.66 3.10
CA VAL A 116 -3.10 -7.80 2.29
C VAL A 116 -1.74 -8.26 2.81
N ARG A 117 -1.70 -9.40 3.47
CA ARG A 117 -0.47 -10.06 3.92
C ARG A 117 -0.19 -11.23 2.99
N LEU A 118 0.90 -11.12 2.27
CA LEU A 118 1.24 -12.05 1.20
C LEU A 118 1.96 -13.29 1.74
N ASP A 119 1.76 -14.41 1.05
CA ASP A 119 2.64 -15.58 1.17
C ASP A 119 3.93 -15.31 0.40
N GLU A 120 4.96 -14.84 1.10
CA GLU A 120 6.23 -14.42 0.51
C GLU A 120 7.03 -15.57 -0.12
N THR A 121 6.60 -16.82 0.07
CA THR A 121 7.18 -17.95 -0.66
C THR A 121 6.74 -17.98 -2.14
N GLN A 122 5.65 -17.26 -2.47
CA GLN A 122 5.07 -17.21 -3.79
C GLN A 122 5.14 -15.82 -4.41
N ILE A 123 4.87 -14.77 -3.62
CA ILE A 123 4.75 -13.40 -4.13
C ILE A 123 5.33 -12.37 -3.15
N LEU A 124 6.26 -11.55 -3.65
CA LEU A 124 6.93 -10.54 -2.84
C LEU A 124 6.08 -9.26 -2.70
N PRO A 125 6.00 -8.64 -1.50
CA PRO A 125 5.20 -7.44 -1.25
C PRO A 125 5.50 -6.28 -2.19
N ARG A 126 6.76 -6.02 -2.48
CA ARG A 126 7.18 -4.94 -3.38
C ARG A 126 6.80 -5.20 -4.84
N TYR A 127 6.86 -6.44 -5.30
CA TYR A 127 6.35 -6.83 -6.61
C TYR A 127 4.82 -6.64 -6.66
N PHE A 128 4.09 -7.15 -5.66
CA PHE A 128 2.63 -7.05 -5.62
C PHE A 128 2.15 -5.59 -5.56
N ALA A 129 2.78 -4.73 -4.77
CA ALA A 129 2.43 -3.31 -4.74
C ALA A 129 2.60 -2.62 -6.11
N ALA A 130 3.61 -3.01 -6.88
CA ALA A 130 3.78 -2.54 -8.25
C ALA A 130 2.74 -3.16 -9.20
N TYR A 131 2.41 -4.45 -9.03
CA TYR A 131 1.36 -5.13 -9.78
C TYR A 131 0.00 -4.43 -9.63
N LEU A 132 -0.36 -3.97 -8.44
CA LEU A 132 -1.59 -3.20 -8.21
C LEU A 132 -1.68 -1.93 -9.08
N GLN A 133 -0.55 -1.37 -9.49
CA GLN A 133 -0.47 -0.20 -10.37
C GLN A 133 -0.41 -0.57 -11.87
N SER A 134 -0.39 -1.86 -12.19
CA SER A 134 -0.35 -2.37 -13.57
C SER A 134 -1.64 -2.10 -14.32
N SER A 135 -1.57 -2.13 -15.64
CA SER A 135 -2.74 -2.00 -16.53
C SER A 135 -3.77 -3.10 -16.29
N GLN A 136 -3.31 -4.31 -15.98
CA GLN A 136 -4.15 -5.49 -15.76
C GLN A 136 -4.96 -5.36 -14.46
N ALA A 137 -4.29 -5.03 -13.33
CA ALA A 137 -4.96 -4.85 -12.05
C ALA A 137 -5.97 -3.68 -12.10
N LYS A 138 -5.57 -2.55 -12.68
CA LYS A 138 -6.47 -1.39 -12.87
C LYS A 138 -7.68 -1.72 -13.72
N THR A 139 -7.49 -2.44 -14.82
CA THR A 139 -8.60 -2.87 -15.68
C THR A 139 -9.56 -3.80 -14.91
N TYR A 140 -9.04 -4.73 -14.12
CA TYR A 140 -9.86 -5.58 -13.28
C TYR A 140 -10.68 -4.77 -12.28
N PHE A 141 -10.05 -3.87 -11.51
CA PHE A 141 -10.74 -3.05 -10.52
C PHE A 141 -11.82 -2.16 -11.15
N LEU A 142 -11.54 -1.51 -12.28
CA LEU A 142 -12.53 -0.68 -12.97
C LEU A 142 -13.75 -1.48 -13.45
N ARG A 143 -13.57 -2.74 -13.87
CA ARG A 143 -14.67 -3.62 -14.28
C ARG A 143 -15.43 -4.19 -13.09
N ALA A 144 -14.73 -4.54 -12.02
CA ALA A 144 -15.31 -5.16 -10.83
C ALA A 144 -16.00 -4.15 -9.91
N ALA A 145 -15.52 -2.90 -9.87
CA ALA A 145 -15.97 -1.89 -8.93
C ALA A 145 -17.45 -1.53 -9.11
N LYS A 146 -18.11 -1.33 -7.97
CA LYS A 146 -19.41 -0.65 -7.96
C LYS A 146 -19.14 0.84 -8.16
N GLN A 147 -19.68 1.37 -9.25
CA GLN A 147 -19.54 2.79 -9.57
C GLN A 147 -20.85 3.54 -9.24
N THR A 148 -20.72 4.66 -8.57
CA THR A 148 -21.76 5.66 -8.37
C THR A 148 -21.22 7.00 -8.88
N THR A 149 -22.01 8.05 -8.90
CA THR A 149 -21.58 9.37 -9.40
C THR A 149 -20.30 9.85 -8.69
N GLY A 150 -19.16 9.73 -9.37
CA GLY A 150 -17.86 10.22 -8.89
C GLY A 150 -17.12 9.32 -7.87
N ILE A 151 -17.72 8.20 -7.43
CA ILE A 151 -17.08 7.28 -6.47
C ILE A 151 -17.10 5.87 -7.03
N ALA A 152 -15.97 5.19 -6.97
CA ALA A 152 -15.87 3.77 -7.26
C ALA A 152 -15.35 3.03 -6.02
N SER A 153 -15.91 1.86 -5.72
CA SER A 153 -15.49 1.04 -4.59
C SER A 153 -15.41 -0.43 -4.96
N ILE A 154 -14.47 -1.12 -4.35
CA ILE A 154 -14.32 -2.57 -4.41
C ILE A 154 -14.65 -3.15 -3.03
N ASN A 155 -15.25 -4.32 -3.00
CA ASN A 155 -15.49 -5.06 -1.78
C ASN A 155 -14.46 -6.17 -1.57
N MET A 156 -14.51 -6.83 -0.40
CA MET A 156 -13.60 -7.92 -0.04
C MET A 156 -13.60 -9.06 -1.08
N SER A 157 -14.78 -9.46 -1.59
CA SER A 157 -14.87 -10.56 -2.57
C SER A 157 -14.23 -10.19 -3.90
N GLN A 158 -14.37 -8.94 -4.32
CA GLN A 158 -13.72 -8.43 -5.53
C GLN A 158 -12.21 -8.35 -5.36
N LEU A 159 -11.72 -7.93 -4.19
CA LEU A 159 -10.28 -7.93 -3.92
C LEU A 159 -9.72 -9.35 -3.87
N ARG A 160 -10.37 -10.27 -3.18
CA ARG A 160 -9.99 -11.69 -3.11
C ARG A 160 -9.92 -12.34 -4.48
N GLY A 161 -10.85 -12.00 -5.36
CA GLY A 161 -10.92 -12.51 -6.74
C GLY A 161 -9.95 -11.85 -7.72
N LEU A 162 -9.08 -10.91 -7.30
CA LEU A 162 -8.10 -10.27 -8.19
C LEU A 162 -7.22 -11.32 -8.86
N PRO A 163 -7.27 -11.45 -10.21
CA PRO A 163 -6.36 -12.33 -10.93
C PRO A 163 -4.93 -11.77 -10.83
N THR A 164 -4.11 -12.41 -10.01
CA THR A 164 -2.74 -11.96 -9.72
C THR A 164 -1.74 -12.78 -10.51
N ILE A 165 -0.88 -12.11 -11.25
CA ILE A 165 0.23 -12.73 -11.98
C ILE A 165 1.33 -13.07 -10.97
N VAL A 166 1.82 -14.32 -11.02
CA VAL A 166 2.89 -14.81 -10.15
C VAL A 166 4.07 -15.27 -11.01
N PRO A 167 5.00 -14.36 -11.34
CA PRO A 167 6.25 -14.71 -12.02
C PRO A 167 7.18 -15.51 -11.10
N PRO A 168 8.22 -16.17 -11.64
CA PRO A 168 9.26 -16.78 -10.82
C PRO A 168 9.82 -15.83 -9.76
N ILE A 169 10.05 -16.35 -8.56
CA ILE A 169 10.41 -15.53 -7.38
C ILE A 169 11.73 -14.76 -7.61
N GLU A 170 12.64 -15.30 -8.40
CA GLU A 170 13.91 -14.67 -8.75
C GLU A 170 13.71 -13.39 -9.59
N LEU A 171 12.71 -13.38 -10.46
CA LEU A 171 12.36 -12.18 -11.24
C LEU A 171 11.70 -11.12 -10.37
N GLN A 172 10.82 -11.53 -9.44
CA GLN A 172 10.21 -10.63 -8.46
C GLN A 172 11.29 -10.01 -7.55
N LEU A 173 12.26 -10.82 -7.10
CA LEU A 173 13.38 -10.35 -6.29
C LEU A 173 14.25 -9.34 -7.06
N LYS A 174 14.60 -9.66 -8.31
CA LYS A 174 15.36 -8.75 -9.18
C LYS A 174 14.66 -7.38 -9.33
N TYR A 175 13.35 -7.40 -9.54
CA TYR A 175 12.56 -6.17 -9.60
C TYR A 175 12.53 -5.43 -8.26
N SER A 176 12.34 -6.15 -7.17
CA SER A 176 12.26 -5.59 -5.82
C SER A 176 13.55 -4.87 -5.44
N LEU A 177 14.71 -5.49 -5.69
CA LEU A 177 16.03 -4.89 -5.46
C LEU A 177 16.25 -3.64 -6.33
N PHE A 178 15.87 -3.69 -7.61
CA PHE A 178 15.95 -2.53 -8.49
C PHE A 178 15.09 -1.37 -7.97
N SER A 179 13.83 -1.66 -7.60
CA SER A 179 12.90 -0.66 -7.08
C SER A 179 13.44 -0.02 -5.79
N GLU A 180 13.97 -0.83 -4.87
CA GLU A 180 14.56 -0.35 -3.62
C GLU A 180 15.78 0.56 -3.87
N GLN A 181 16.64 0.19 -4.81
CA GLN A 181 17.80 1.00 -5.17
C GLN A 181 17.40 2.36 -5.76
N VAL A 182 16.36 2.37 -6.60
CA VAL A 182 15.80 3.63 -7.14
C VAL A 182 15.23 4.50 -6.02
N ASP A 183 14.50 3.91 -5.06
CA ASP A 183 13.94 4.68 -3.94
C ASP A 183 15.05 5.26 -3.05
N LYS A 184 16.10 4.49 -2.73
CA LYS A 184 17.28 4.99 -2.02
C LYS A 184 17.95 6.14 -2.76
N SER A 185 18.10 6.02 -4.09
CA SER A 185 18.70 7.06 -4.92
C SER A 185 17.87 8.35 -4.93
N LYS A 186 16.52 8.24 -4.97
CA LYS A 186 15.63 9.41 -4.87
C LYS A 186 15.83 10.17 -3.56
N VAL A 187 15.94 9.47 -2.43
CA VAL A 187 16.15 10.10 -1.13
C VAL A 187 17.46 10.89 -1.11
N VAL A 188 18.54 10.31 -1.64
CA VAL A 188 19.86 10.98 -1.72
C VAL A 188 19.80 12.23 -2.61
N VAL A 189 19.17 12.11 -3.78
CA VAL A 189 19.02 13.24 -4.73
C VAL A 189 18.14 14.34 -4.12
N GLN A 190 17.04 13.98 -3.46
CA GLN A 190 16.17 14.98 -2.82
C GLN A 190 16.93 15.74 -1.72
N LYS A 191 17.68 15.04 -0.87
CA LYS A 191 18.50 15.66 0.16
C LYS A 191 19.52 16.65 -0.42
N ALA A 192 20.22 16.25 -1.50
CA ALA A 192 21.17 17.13 -2.17
C ALA A 192 20.50 18.38 -2.79
N LEU A 193 19.28 18.21 -3.33
CA LEU A 193 18.49 19.32 -3.87
C LEU A 193 18.07 20.29 -2.75
N ASP A 194 17.59 19.77 -1.62
CA ASP A 194 17.20 20.60 -0.47
C ASP A 194 18.39 21.39 0.08
N GLU A 195 19.57 20.77 0.21
CA GLU A 195 20.81 21.43 0.63
C GLU A 195 21.23 22.51 -0.36
N ALA A 196 21.13 22.25 -1.68
CA ALA A 196 21.44 23.23 -2.71
C ALA A 196 20.46 24.42 -2.69
N GLN A 197 19.17 24.18 -2.42
CA GLN A 197 18.18 25.24 -2.28
C GLN A 197 18.47 26.15 -1.08
N ILE A 198 18.80 25.57 0.07
CA ILE A 198 19.18 26.33 1.28
C ILE A 198 20.40 27.23 1.00
N LEU A 199 21.42 26.68 0.30
CA LEU A 199 22.60 27.46 -0.06
C LEU A 199 22.25 28.61 -1.02
N PHE A 200 21.42 28.34 -2.03
CA PHE A 200 20.95 29.35 -2.98
C PHE A 200 20.20 30.48 -2.25
N ASP A 201 19.25 30.16 -1.39
CA ASP A 201 18.47 31.14 -0.65
C ASP A 201 19.36 32.00 0.27
N SER A 202 20.35 31.39 0.92
CA SER A 202 21.34 32.10 1.72
C SER A 202 22.20 33.07 0.91
N LEU A 203 22.65 32.68 -0.28
CA LEU A 203 23.39 33.54 -1.19
C LEU A 203 22.53 34.68 -1.72
N MET A 204 21.29 34.42 -2.09
CA MET A 204 20.34 35.44 -2.54
C MET A 204 20.11 36.48 -1.46
N GLN A 205 19.90 36.07 -0.22
CA GLN A 205 19.74 37.00 0.91
C GLN A 205 21.00 37.83 1.17
N LYS A 206 22.17 37.21 1.03
CA LYS A 206 23.46 37.90 1.28
C LYS A 206 23.78 38.97 0.21
N TYR A 207 23.41 38.74 -1.06
CA TYR A 207 23.85 39.60 -2.16
C TYR A 207 22.73 40.48 -2.75
N PHE A 208 21.48 40.17 -2.48
CA PHE A 208 20.33 40.86 -3.08
C PHE A 208 19.24 41.28 -2.07
N GLY A 209 19.33 40.86 -0.79
CA GLY A 209 18.48 41.30 0.32
C GLY A 209 19.23 42.30 1.18
#